data_494418b9c81760b8f3eb4d9483744793
#
_entry.id   494418b9c81760b8f3eb4d9483744793
#
_cell.length_a   1.000
_cell.length_b   1.000
_cell.length_c   1.000
_cell.angle_alpha   90.00
_cell.angle_beta   90.00
_cell.angle_gamma   90.00
#
_symmetry.space_group_name_H-M   'P 1'
#
loop_
_entity.id
_entity.type
_entity.pdbx_description
1 polymer ?
#
loop_
_entity_poly.entity_id
_entity_poly.type
_entity_poly.pdbx_seq_one_letter_code
_entity_poly.pdbx_strand_id
1 'polypeptide(L)'
;MNLLQTHLDGIRKTFPDLVSAATESAGGVLTIAQSREGSPSATQDGQWIHSAYDPRKEAQSWAALQTKEWHAGELGVVLGVGLLYHVEALVASKPVGARLAVVIADIAAFKDALAVRPLGPWFNAIEWIWGSSDEMATQLASKSAPLRFFTYAPA
;
A
#
# COMPACT_ATOMS: atom_id res chain seq x y z
N MET A 1 14.88 -11.41 12.49
CA MET A 1 14.22 -10.09 12.61
C MET A 1 12.75 -10.24 12.24
N ASN A 2 11.86 -9.65 13.01
CA ASN A 2 10.43 -9.69 12.74
C ASN A 2 10.06 -8.52 11.81
N LEU A 3 9.72 -8.82 10.56
CA LEU A 3 9.39 -7.80 9.55
C LEU A 3 8.18 -6.95 9.97
N LEU A 4 7.13 -7.59 10.47
CA LEU A 4 5.93 -6.88 10.92
C LEU A 4 6.30 -5.83 11.98
N GLN A 5 7.03 -6.23 12.99
CA GLN A 5 7.42 -5.31 14.06
C GLN A 5 8.32 -4.18 13.56
N THR A 6 9.26 -4.50 12.69
CA THR A 6 10.15 -3.50 12.08
C THR A 6 9.35 -2.43 11.31
N HIS A 7 8.38 -2.86 10.51
CA HIS A 7 7.56 -1.94 9.74
C HIS A 7 6.66 -1.08 10.63
N LEU A 8 6.02 -1.70 11.64
CA LEU A 8 5.18 -0.96 12.58
C LEU A 8 5.99 0.07 13.38
N ASP A 9 7.18 -0.30 13.81
CA ASP A 9 8.06 0.63 14.54
C ASP A 9 8.43 1.84 13.67
N GLY A 10 8.61 1.64 12.37
CA GLY A 10 8.95 2.72 11.44
C GLY A 10 7.87 3.80 11.31
N ILE A 11 6.61 3.46 11.54
CA ILE A 11 5.49 4.41 11.42
C ILE A 11 4.84 4.76 12.75
N ARG A 12 5.30 4.19 13.85
CA ARG A 12 4.67 4.37 15.18
C ARG A 12 4.62 5.82 15.62
N LYS A 13 5.67 6.57 15.38
CA LYS A 13 5.74 7.98 15.81
C LYS A 13 4.73 8.85 15.09
N THR A 14 4.52 8.61 13.80
CA THR A 14 3.61 9.39 12.96
C THR A 14 2.17 8.88 13.01
N PHE A 15 1.99 7.57 13.09
CA PHE A 15 0.68 6.90 13.04
C PHE A 15 0.50 5.93 14.20
N PRO A 16 0.53 6.42 15.47
CA PRO A 16 0.44 5.53 16.63
C PRO A 16 -0.89 4.76 16.70
N ASP A 17 -2.00 5.37 16.29
CA ASP A 17 -3.32 4.72 16.32
C ASP A 17 -3.42 3.63 15.25
N LEU A 18 -2.82 3.84 14.08
CA LEU A 18 -2.75 2.82 13.04
C LEU A 18 -1.95 1.61 13.52
N VAL A 19 -0.82 1.86 14.17
CA VAL A 19 0.02 0.78 14.73
C VAL A 19 -0.77 0.00 15.78
N SER A 20 -1.52 0.67 16.65
CA SER A 20 -2.36 0.02 17.64
C SER A 20 -3.44 -0.84 16.99
N ALA A 21 -4.13 -0.32 15.97
CA ALA A 21 -5.16 -1.07 15.25
C ALA A 21 -4.57 -2.31 14.56
N ALA A 22 -3.42 -2.19 13.91
CA ALA A 22 -2.75 -3.33 13.29
C ALA A 22 -2.33 -4.37 14.34
N THR A 23 -1.80 -3.92 15.47
CA THR A 23 -1.36 -4.80 16.56
C THR A 23 -2.54 -5.60 17.14
N GLU A 24 -3.69 -4.96 17.28
CA GLU A 24 -4.91 -5.59 17.82
C GLU A 24 -5.58 -6.52 16.82
N SER A 25 -5.35 -6.34 15.53
CA SER A 25 -5.92 -7.21 14.49
C SER A 25 -5.33 -8.61 14.57
N ALA A 26 -6.15 -9.62 14.34
CA ALA A 26 -5.69 -11.00 14.23
C ALA A 26 -4.90 -11.26 12.93
N GLY A 27 -5.14 -10.48 11.89
CA GLY A 27 -4.55 -10.75 10.57
C GLY A 27 -5.13 -12.02 9.95
N GLY A 28 -4.33 -12.70 9.13
CA GLY A 28 -4.66 -14.03 8.61
C GLY A 28 -5.71 -14.04 7.49
N VAL A 29 -5.88 -12.94 6.77
CA VAL A 29 -6.84 -12.85 5.66
C VAL A 29 -6.20 -13.05 4.29
N LEU A 30 -4.89 -12.84 4.18
CA LEU A 30 -4.16 -13.09 2.93
C LEU A 30 -3.54 -14.49 2.96
N THR A 31 -3.62 -15.18 1.84
CA THR A 31 -2.88 -16.44 1.62
C THR A 31 -1.66 -16.12 0.78
N ILE A 32 -0.49 -16.27 1.37
CA ILE A 32 0.78 -15.96 0.71
C ILE A 32 1.20 -17.15 -0.15
N ALA A 33 1.60 -16.87 -1.39
CA ALA A 33 2.07 -17.86 -2.34
C ALA A 33 3.32 -17.34 -3.03
N GLN A 34 4.20 -18.23 -3.45
CA GLN A 34 5.37 -17.85 -4.22
C GLN A 34 4.96 -17.64 -5.68
N SER A 35 5.32 -16.49 -6.25
CA SER A 35 5.12 -16.25 -7.67
C SER A 35 6.08 -17.10 -8.51
N ARG A 36 5.82 -17.16 -9.80
CA ARG A 36 6.63 -17.96 -10.74
C ARG A 36 8.06 -17.46 -10.82
N GLU A 37 8.30 -16.15 -10.67
CA GLU A 37 9.65 -15.60 -10.69
C GLU A 37 10.35 -15.69 -9.32
N GLY A 38 9.65 -16.11 -8.28
CA GLY A 38 10.22 -16.41 -6.96
C GLY A 38 9.86 -15.44 -5.83
N SER A 39 9.36 -14.25 -6.12
CA SER A 39 8.93 -13.31 -5.09
C SER A 39 7.55 -13.66 -4.53
N PRO A 40 7.23 -13.25 -3.29
CA PRO A 40 5.91 -13.54 -2.73
C PRO A 40 4.80 -12.82 -3.47
N SER A 41 3.69 -13.53 -3.68
CA SER A 41 2.42 -12.98 -4.11
C SER A 41 1.34 -13.44 -3.13
N ALA A 42 0.09 -13.12 -3.39
CA ALA A 42 -0.97 -13.47 -2.44
C ALA A 42 -2.32 -13.58 -3.12
N THR A 43 -3.20 -14.36 -2.48
CA THR A 43 -4.63 -14.39 -2.78
C THR A 43 -5.41 -13.93 -1.57
N GLN A 44 -6.59 -13.38 -1.82
CA GLN A 44 -7.58 -13.07 -0.80
C GLN A 44 -8.93 -13.57 -1.31
N ASP A 45 -9.60 -14.40 -0.50
CA ASP A 45 -10.86 -15.06 -0.89
C ASP A 45 -10.73 -15.81 -2.24
N GLY A 46 -9.59 -16.46 -2.45
CA GLY A 46 -9.32 -17.26 -3.64
C GLY A 46 -8.93 -16.46 -4.89
N GLN A 47 -8.87 -15.14 -4.80
CA GLN A 47 -8.50 -14.29 -5.94
C GLN A 47 -7.11 -13.70 -5.75
N TRP A 48 -6.31 -13.71 -6.83
CA TRP A 48 -4.98 -13.11 -6.81
C TRP A 48 -5.10 -11.58 -6.64
N ILE A 49 -4.33 -11.04 -5.71
CA ILE A 49 -4.23 -9.60 -5.49
C ILE A 49 -2.98 -8.99 -6.15
N HIS A 50 -2.06 -9.83 -6.58
CA HIS A 50 -0.91 -9.50 -7.42
C HIS A 50 -0.68 -10.63 -8.40
N SER A 51 0.16 -10.40 -9.40
CA SER A 51 0.49 -11.40 -10.41
C SER A 51 0.99 -12.70 -9.78
N ALA A 52 0.49 -13.85 -10.28
CA ALA A 52 1.02 -15.15 -9.94
C ALA A 52 2.37 -15.43 -10.62
N TYR A 53 2.77 -14.59 -11.59
CA TYR A 53 3.99 -14.77 -12.38
C TYR A 53 5.12 -13.85 -11.89
N ASP A 54 4.92 -12.55 -11.97
CA ASP A 54 5.91 -11.54 -11.59
C ASP A 54 5.21 -10.29 -11.04
N PRO A 55 4.92 -10.26 -9.74
CA PRO A 55 4.16 -9.15 -9.15
C PRO A 55 4.89 -7.81 -9.24
N ARG A 56 6.23 -7.80 -9.17
CA ARG A 56 7.02 -6.56 -9.22
C ARG A 56 6.96 -5.95 -10.62
N LYS A 57 7.17 -6.76 -11.65
CA LYS A 57 7.14 -6.29 -13.03
C LYS A 57 5.75 -5.78 -13.44
N GLU A 58 4.71 -6.48 -13.03
CA GLU A 58 3.34 -6.05 -13.29
C GLU A 58 3.04 -4.71 -12.65
N ALA A 59 3.44 -4.53 -11.39
CA ALA A 59 3.26 -3.27 -10.67
C ALA A 59 4.03 -2.13 -11.32
N GLN A 60 5.26 -2.38 -11.77
CA GLN A 60 6.09 -1.38 -12.45
C GLN A 60 5.45 -0.94 -13.77
N SER A 61 4.94 -1.87 -14.56
CA SER A 61 4.25 -1.57 -15.82
C SER A 61 2.99 -0.74 -15.58
N TRP A 62 2.22 -1.12 -14.59
CA TRP A 62 1.02 -0.37 -14.18
C TRP A 62 1.38 1.06 -13.74
N ALA A 63 2.35 1.20 -12.85
CA ALA A 63 2.76 2.50 -12.34
C ALA A 63 3.29 3.42 -13.45
N ALA A 64 4.00 2.89 -14.42
CA ALA A 64 4.52 3.67 -15.55
C ALA A 64 3.38 4.31 -16.36
N LEU A 65 2.24 3.62 -16.48
CA LEU A 65 1.07 4.18 -17.14
C LEU A 65 0.35 5.22 -16.27
N GLN A 66 0.21 4.94 -14.97
CA GLN A 66 -0.51 5.83 -14.06
C GLN A 66 0.20 7.16 -13.85
N THR A 67 1.52 7.15 -13.75
CA THR A 67 2.29 8.36 -13.44
C THR A 67 2.39 9.35 -14.60
N LYS A 68 2.02 8.96 -15.80
CA LYS A 68 2.05 9.86 -16.97
C LYS A 68 1.19 11.10 -16.78
N GLU A 69 0.08 10.98 -16.05
CA GLU A 69 -0.88 12.07 -15.85
C GLU A 69 -0.83 12.63 -14.42
N TRP A 70 0.09 12.17 -13.61
CA TRP A 70 0.22 12.62 -12.22
C TRP A 70 1.12 13.84 -12.14
N HIS A 71 0.58 14.96 -11.63
CA HIS A 71 1.33 16.21 -11.45
C HIS A 71 1.84 16.35 -10.02
N ALA A 72 3.00 16.98 -9.87
CA ALA A 72 3.67 17.11 -8.56
C ALA A 72 2.83 17.81 -7.49
N GLY A 73 1.94 18.73 -7.88
CA GLY A 73 1.04 19.42 -6.97
C GLY A 73 -0.17 18.60 -6.51
N GLU A 74 -0.38 17.43 -7.09
CA GLU A 74 -1.49 16.55 -6.73
C GLU A 74 -1.05 15.54 -5.68
N LEU A 75 -1.93 15.24 -4.72
CA LEU A 75 -1.74 14.12 -3.80
C LEU A 75 -2.25 12.86 -4.50
N GLY A 76 -1.34 11.92 -4.78
CA GLY A 76 -1.73 10.60 -5.28
C GLY A 76 -2.39 9.81 -4.16
N VAL A 77 -3.50 9.14 -4.46
CA VAL A 77 -4.26 8.33 -3.49
C VAL A 77 -4.48 6.94 -4.08
N VAL A 78 -3.87 5.95 -3.46
CA VAL A 78 -4.03 4.54 -3.87
C VAL A 78 -5.11 3.89 -3.02
N LEU A 79 -6.05 3.22 -3.67
CA LEU A 79 -7.11 2.49 -3.00
C LEU A 79 -6.67 1.02 -2.84
N GLY A 80 -6.32 0.65 -1.62
CA GLY A 80 -5.92 -0.72 -1.29
C GLY A 80 -4.41 -0.91 -1.17
N VAL A 81 -4.04 -1.83 -0.30
CA VAL A 81 -2.65 -2.05 0.11
C VAL A 81 -2.01 -3.20 -0.66
N GLY A 82 -2.70 -4.31 -0.86
CA GLY A 82 -2.12 -5.53 -1.40
C GLY A 82 -0.86 -5.93 -0.62
N LEU A 83 0.18 -6.31 -1.33
CA LEU A 83 1.52 -6.52 -0.78
C LEU A 83 2.44 -5.32 -1.04
N LEU A 84 1.87 -4.19 -1.40
CA LEU A 84 2.57 -2.91 -1.59
C LEU A 84 3.49 -2.84 -2.82
N TYR A 85 3.45 -3.81 -3.72
CA TYR A 85 4.24 -3.73 -4.95
C TYR A 85 3.87 -2.53 -5.81
N HIS A 86 2.57 -2.27 -5.96
CA HIS A 86 2.07 -1.14 -6.74
C HIS A 86 2.38 0.19 -6.06
N VAL A 87 2.35 0.23 -4.73
CA VAL A 87 2.72 1.41 -3.95
C VAL A 87 4.20 1.73 -4.13
N GLU A 88 5.06 0.72 -3.99
CA GLU A 88 6.51 0.86 -4.21
C GLU A 88 6.81 1.36 -5.62
N ALA A 89 6.13 0.80 -6.62
CA ALA A 89 6.31 1.18 -8.02
C ALA A 89 5.88 2.64 -8.27
N LEU A 90 4.77 3.08 -7.66
CA LEU A 90 4.34 4.48 -7.75
C LEU A 90 5.35 5.43 -7.12
N VAL A 91 5.88 5.09 -5.96
CA VAL A 91 6.90 5.90 -5.29
C VAL A 91 8.14 6.05 -6.18
N ALA A 92 8.55 4.96 -6.85
CA ALA A 92 9.71 5.00 -7.76
C ALA A 92 9.47 5.83 -9.02
N SER A 93 8.22 5.94 -9.46
CA SER A 93 7.85 6.59 -10.73
C SER A 93 7.24 7.98 -10.56
N LYS A 94 6.85 8.36 -9.35
CA LYS A 94 6.12 9.61 -9.11
C LYS A 94 6.92 10.84 -9.50
N PRO A 95 6.25 11.95 -9.85
CA PRO A 95 6.94 13.23 -10.05
C PRO A 95 7.69 13.66 -8.79
N VAL A 96 8.81 14.34 -8.99
CA VAL A 96 9.61 14.86 -7.86
C VAL A 96 8.76 15.79 -7.02
N GLY A 97 8.76 15.58 -5.71
CA GLY A 97 7.98 16.37 -4.75
C GLY A 97 6.52 15.95 -4.60
N ALA A 98 6.02 15.03 -5.42
CA ALA A 98 4.66 14.52 -5.27
C ALA A 98 4.52 13.68 -4.00
N ARG A 99 3.36 13.80 -3.34
CA ARG A 99 3.02 13.03 -2.13
C ARG A 99 2.10 11.88 -2.49
N LEU A 100 2.17 10.80 -1.71
CA LEU A 100 1.35 9.61 -1.91
C LEU A 100 0.64 9.21 -0.62
N ALA A 101 -0.67 9.08 -0.69
CA ALA A 101 -1.50 8.50 0.36
C ALA A 101 -1.98 7.11 -0.06
N VAL A 102 -2.14 6.23 0.89
CA VAL A 102 -2.66 4.87 0.65
C VAL A 102 -3.83 4.61 1.60
N VAL A 103 -4.95 4.21 1.02
CA VAL A 103 -6.18 3.90 1.76
C VAL A 103 -6.15 2.42 2.17
N ILE A 104 -6.23 2.18 3.47
CA ILE A 104 -6.30 0.83 4.03
C ILE A 104 -7.78 0.47 4.18
N ALA A 105 -8.28 -0.40 3.28
CA ALA A 105 -9.65 -0.87 3.34
C ALA A 105 -9.84 -1.99 4.36
N ASP A 106 -8.79 -2.77 4.63
CA ASP A 106 -8.83 -3.93 5.51
C ASP A 106 -7.56 -3.96 6.36
N ILE A 107 -7.70 -3.65 7.65
CA ILE A 107 -6.56 -3.59 8.58
C ILE A 107 -5.89 -4.96 8.76
N ALA A 108 -6.66 -6.04 8.69
CA ALA A 108 -6.09 -7.40 8.80
C ALA A 108 -5.20 -7.72 7.60
N ALA A 109 -5.62 -7.35 6.40
CA ALA A 109 -4.81 -7.51 5.19
C ALA A 109 -3.56 -6.61 5.24
N PHE A 110 -3.66 -5.40 5.76
CA PHE A 110 -2.52 -4.51 5.97
C PHE A 110 -1.49 -5.17 6.90
N LYS A 111 -1.94 -5.71 8.02
CA LYS A 111 -1.06 -6.42 8.95
C LYS A 111 -0.36 -7.59 8.27
N ASP A 112 -1.10 -8.41 7.52
CA ASP A 112 -0.52 -9.55 6.80
C ASP A 112 0.57 -9.07 5.83
N ALA A 113 0.30 -8.02 5.08
CA ALA A 113 1.24 -7.47 4.08
C ALA A 113 2.58 -7.06 4.71
N LEU A 114 2.55 -6.50 5.91
CA LEU A 114 3.76 -6.03 6.60
C LEU A 114 4.68 -7.16 7.08
N ALA A 115 4.21 -8.40 7.05
CA ALA A 115 4.98 -9.57 7.49
C ALA A 115 5.64 -10.33 6.33
N VAL A 116 5.38 -9.94 5.07
CA VAL A 116 5.69 -10.76 3.89
C VAL A 116 7.09 -10.52 3.34
N ARG A 117 7.47 -9.26 3.18
CA ARG A 117 8.75 -8.89 2.56
C ARG A 117 9.31 -7.60 3.15
N PRO A 118 10.64 -7.38 3.08
CA PRO A 118 11.21 -6.10 3.48
C PRO A 118 10.68 -4.98 2.60
N LEU A 119 10.33 -3.86 3.22
CA LEU A 119 9.90 -2.65 2.54
C LEU A 119 11.01 -1.61 2.69
N GLY A 120 11.19 -0.76 1.68
CA GLY A 120 12.20 0.27 1.71
C GLY A 120 11.81 1.47 2.58
N PRO A 121 12.71 2.45 2.72
CA PRO A 121 12.44 3.65 3.53
C PRO A 121 11.27 4.47 3.00
N TRP A 122 10.87 4.27 1.75
CA TRP A 122 9.69 4.90 1.17
C TRP A 122 8.42 4.61 1.97
N PHE A 123 8.35 3.45 2.65
CA PHE A 123 7.21 3.05 3.48
C PHE A 123 6.90 4.09 4.56
N ASN A 124 7.94 4.69 5.13
CA ASN A 124 7.78 5.67 6.21
C ASN A 124 7.31 7.06 5.70
N ALA A 125 7.34 7.27 4.39
CA ALA A 125 6.90 8.53 3.78
C ALA A 125 5.44 8.49 3.28
N ILE A 126 4.79 7.33 3.35
CA ILE A 126 3.39 7.16 2.93
C ILE A 126 2.46 7.85 3.93
N GLU A 127 1.44 8.54 3.41
CA GLU A 127 0.35 9.10 4.21
C GLU A 127 -0.77 8.06 4.28
N TRP A 128 -0.90 7.40 5.41
CA TRP A 128 -1.89 6.34 5.59
C TRP A 128 -3.28 6.91 5.88
N ILE A 129 -4.29 6.39 5.19
CA ILE A 129 -5.70 6.73 5.37
C ILE A 129 -6.40 5.45 5.81
N TRP A 130 -7.07 5.47 6.96
CA TRP A 130 -7.68 4.27 7.52
C TRP A 130 -8.81 4.64 8.47
N GLY A 131 -9.67 3.66 8.82
CA GLY A 131 -10.80 3.84 9.70
C GLY A 131 -12.12 3.49 9.00
N SER A 132 -13.22 4.00 9.52
CA SER A 132 -14.52 3.85 8.88
C SER A 132 -14.58 4.63 7.57
N SER A 133 -15.59 4.37 6.74
CA SER A 133 -15.79 5.12 5.50
C SER A 133 -15.88 6.63 5.74
N ASP A 134 -16.61 7.03 6.79
CA ASP A 134 -16.76 8.45 7.13
C ASP A 134 -15.45 9.05 7.60
N GLU A 135 -14.69 8.33 8.42
CA GLU A 135 -13.37 8.78 8.89
C GLU A 135 -12.39 8.94 7.73
N MET A 136 -12.36 7.99 6.79
CA MET A 136 -11.49 8.05 5.63
C MET A 136 -11.87 9.22 4.72
N ALA A 137 -13.18 9.44 4.49
CA ALA A 137 -13.65 10.57 3.70
C ALA A 137 -13.25 11.91 4.33
N THR A 138 -13.34 12.02 5.66
CA THR A 138 -12.94 13.22 6.41
C THR A 138 -11.43 13.45 6.27
N GLN A 139 -10.62 12.40 6.39
CA GLN A 139 -9.17 12.50 6.23
C GLN A 139 -8.80 12.99 4.82
N LEU A 140 -9.43 12.44 3.78
CA LEU A 140 -9.19 12.86 2.40
C LEU A 140 -9.63 14.31 2.15
N ALA A 141 -10.80 14.69 2.67
CA ALA A 141 -11.32 16.05 2.53
C ALA A 141 -10.44 17.10 3.22
N SER A 142 -9.69 16.71 4.24
CA SER A 142 -8.79 17.60 4.97
C SER A 142 -7.47 17.89 4.24
N LYS A 143 -7.18 17.17 3.16
CA LYS A 143 -5.93 17.37 2.40
C LYS A 143 -6.00 18.68 1.63
N SER A 144 -4.89 19.42 1.62
CA SER A 144 -4.81 20.74 1.03
C SER A 144 -4.44 20.75 -0.46
N ALA A 145 -4.37 19.60 -1.09
CA ALA A 145 -3.98 19.44 -2.49
C ALA A 145 -5.10 18.79 -3.30
N PRO A 146 -5.15 19.01 -4.62
CA PRO A 146 -6.01 18.20 -5.48
C PRO A 146 -5.65 16.72 -5.38
N LEU A 147 -6.66 15.85 -5.39
CA LEU A 147 -6.47 14.40 -5.27
C LEU A 147 -6.44 13.75 -6.65
N ARG A 148 -5.51 12.80 -6.82
CA ARG A 148 -5.48 11.92 -7.99
C ARG A 148 -5.56 10.48 -7.52
N PHE A 149 -6.64 9.81 -7.88
CA PHE A 149 -6.89 8.44 -7.43
C PHE A 149 -6.28 7.41 -8.38
N PHE A 150 -5.69 6.37 -7.78
CA PHE A 150 -5.16 5.22 -8.51
C PHE A 150 -5.81 3.95 -7.97
N THR A 151 -6.21 3.07 -8.89
CA THR A 151 -6.74 1.76 -8.55
C THR A 151 -5.88 0.70 -9.22
N TYR A 152 -5.42 -0.28 -8.44
CA TYR A 152 -4.62 -1.39 -8.94
C TYR A 152 -5.46 -2.67 -8.94
N ALA A 153 -5.44 -3.36 -10.07
CA ALA A 153 -6.00 -4.70 -10.17
C ALA A 153 -5.01 -5.56 -10.98
N PRO A 154 -4.71 -6.78 -10.56
CA PRO A 154 -3.86 -7.68 -11.34
C PRO A 154 -4.54 -8.06 -12.65
N ALA A 155 -3.72 -8.22 -13.67
CA ALA A 155 -4.19 -8.64 -14.99
C ALA A 155 -4.60 -10.13 -15.00
#